data_272f61018f3514f563a655873b1c330a
#
_entry.id   272f61018f3514f563a655873b1c330a
#
_cell.length_a   1.000
_cell.length_b   1.000
_cell.length_c   1.000
_cell.angle_alpha   90.00
_cell.angle_beta   90.00
_cell.angle_gamma   90.00
#
_symmetry.space_group_name_H-M   'P 1'
#
loop_
_entity.id
_entity.type
_entity.pdbx_description
1 polymer ?
#
loop_
_entity_poly.entity_id
_entity_poly.type
_entity_poly.pdbx_seq_one_letter_code
_entity_poly.pdbx_strand_id
1 'polypeptide(L)'
;MKTLMATNFQPPPWLQIEDSAYKKTLNRIAVAITKRDKKRGGTYRVKDAMDAIDAAFHRCDGTDPYDGMPLEGELLDIDDNAASQVGGAAYKRQFSRLPTVNHIITEPVPEFEIVSLQTNDAKGDMTPDEFIRYCQAVVAKASR
;
A
#
# COMPACT_ATOMS: atom_id res chain seq x y z
N MET A 1 9.48 -30.29 5.21
CA MET A 1 9.22 -29.67 5.20
C MET A 1 9.30 -28.46 4.80
N LYS A 2 9.40 -27.94 4.46
CA LYS A 2 9.52 -26.90 4.08
C LYS A 2 8.72 -26.04 3.52
N THR A 3 8.37 -26.25 2.85
CA THR A 3 7.33 -25.66 2.14
C THR A 3 6.36 -24.90 2.96
N LEU A 4 6.05 -25.43 4.08
CA LEU A 4 5.14 -24.77 5.00
C LEU A 4 5.59 -23.40 5.39
N MET A 5 6.91 -23.18 5.40
CA MET A 5 7.44 -21.91 5.79
C MET A 5 7.18 -20.84 4.77
N ALA A 6 7.09 -21.23 3.50
CA ALA A 6 6.85 -20.28 2.44
C ALA A 6 5.48 -19.61 2.52
N THR A 7 4.54 -20.23 3.25
CA THR A 7 3.19 -19.67 3.36
C THR A 7 2.92 -19.01 4.69
N ASN A 8 3.94 -18.93 5.54
CA ASN A 8 3.77 -18.41 6.88
C ASN A 8 4.19 -16.93 6.94
N PHE A 9 3.25 -16.05 6.64
CA PHE A 9 3.51 -14.61 6.64
C PHE A 9 3.42 -14.05 8.06
N GLN A 10 4.39 -13.23 8.42
CA GLN A 10 4.42 -12.55 9.71
C GLN A 10 4.61 -11.06 9.48
N PRO A 11 3.90 -10.20 10.22
CA PRO A 11 4.05 -8.76 10.03
C PRO A 11 5.41 -8.28 10.53
N PRO A 12 5.96 -7.23 9.90
CA PRO A 12 7.14 -6.58 10.46
C PRO A 12 6.79 -5.95 11.80
N PRO A 13 7.78 -5.77 12.71
CA PRO A 13 7.50 -5.27 14.06
C PRO A 13 6.76 -3.93 14.11
N TRP A 14 7.01 -3.03 13.15
CA TRP A 14 6.38 -1.72 13.16
C TRP A 14 4.86 -1.78 12.93
N LEU A 15 4.37 -2.87 12.34
CA LEU A 15 2.96 -2.96 11.95
C LEU A 15 2.03 -3.25 13.14
N GLN A 16 2.50 -4.00 14.12
CA GLN A 16 1.81 -4.26 15.40
C GLN A 16 0.38 -4.81 15.25
N ILE A 17 0.22 -5.80 14.38
CA ILE A 17 -1.04 -6.53 14.25
C ILE A 17 -0.76 -8.03 14.39
N GLU A 18 -1.80 -8.80 14.69
CA GLU A 18 -1.69 -10.25 14.87
C GLU A 18 -1.32 -10.93 13.55
N ASP A 19 -0.59 -12.05 13.65
CA ASP A 19 -0.16 -12.80 12.45
C ASP A 19 -1.35 -13.19 11.57
N SER A 20 -2.43 -13.67 12.20
CA SER A 20 -3.62 -14.08 11.44
C SER A 20 -4.29 -12.91 10.75
N ALA A 21 -4.34 -11.75 11.40
CA ALA A 21 -4.90 -10.54 10.81
C ALA A 21 -4.05 -10.06 9.65
N TYR A 22 -2.74 -10.14 9.80
CA TYR A 22 -1.81 -9.76 8.74
C TYR A 22 -1.99 -10.62 7.50
N LYS A 23 -2.03 -11.95 7.68
CA LYS A 23 -2.20 -12.88 6.57
C LYS A 23 -3.52 -12.64 5.84
N LYS A 24 -4.59 -12.39 6.59
CA LYS A 24 -5.90 -12.09 6.04
C LYS A 24 -5.87 -10.81 5.21
N THR A 25 -5.22 -9.79 5.74
CA THR A 25 -5.07 -8.50 5.05
C THR A 25 -4.26 -8.65 3.76
N LEU A 26 -3.14 -9.38 3.82
CA LEU A 26 -2.33 -9.64 2.62
C LEU A 26 -3.16 -10.32 1.54
N ASN A 27 -3.92 -11.34 1.93
CA ASN A 27 -4.74 -12.06 0.96
C ASN A 27 -5.80 -11.15 0.33
N ARG A 28 -6.48 -10.36 1.16
CA ARG A 28 -7.53 -9.45 0.69
C ARG A 28 -6.97 -8.45 -0.32
N ILE A 29 -5.85 -7.82 0.02
CA ILE A 29 -5.21 -6.83 -0.85
C ILE A 29 -4.70 -7.49 -2.13
N ALA A 30 -4.06 -8.67 -2.00
CA ALA A 30 -3.49 -9.37 -3.15
C ALA A 30 -4.58 -9.80 -4.14
N VAL A 31 -5.71 -10.29 -3.65
CA VAL A 31 -6.83 -10.68 -4.51
C VAL A 31 -7.35 -9.46 -5.27
N ALA A 32 -7.55 -8.34 -4.58
CA ALA A 32 -8.10 -7.14 -5.20
C ALA A 32 -7.15 -6.56 -6.25
N ILE A 33 -5.85 -6.47 -5.92
CA ILE A 33 -4.88 -5.86 -6.83
C ILE A 33 -4.61 -6.74 -8.05
N THR A 34 -4.57 -8.06 -7.84
CA THR A 34 -4.38 -9.00 -8.95
C THR A 34 -5.54 -8.91 -9.93
N LYS A 35 -6.76 -8.82 -9.41
CA LYS A 35 -7.95 -8.70 -10.24
C LYS A 35 -7.94 -7.41 -11.06
N ARG A 36 -7.57 -6.29 -10.43
CA ARG A 36 -7.48 -5.00 -11.12
C ARG A 36 -6.42 -5.02 -12.22
N ASP A 37 -5.24 -5.55 -11.89
CA ASP A 37 -4.13 -5.57 -12.85
C ASP A 37 -4.41 -6.53 -14.00
N LYS A 38 -5.12 -7.61 -13.75
CA LYS A 38 -5.49 -8.55 -14.81
C LYS A 38 -6.31 -7.86 -15.90
N LYS A 39 -7.19 -6.95 -15.51
CA LYS A 39 -7.99 -6.17 -16.47
C LYS A 39 -7.11 -5.25 -17.33
N ARG A 40 -5.94 -4.91 -16.84
CA ARG A 40 -4.98 -4.07 -17.54
C ARG A 40 -3.91 -4.88 -18.27
N GLY A 41 -4.09 -6.18 -18.37
CA GLY A 41 -3.15 -7.07 -19.06
C GLY A 41 -2.13 -7.75 -18.17
N GLY A 42 -2.24 -7.63 -16.86
CA GLY A 42 -1.35 -8.29 -15.92
C GLY A 42 -1.48 -9.81 -15.97
N THR A 43 -0.37 -10.50 -15.76
CA THR A 43 -0.31 -11.96 -15.88
C THR A 43 0.12 -12.67 -14.61
N TYR A 44 0.43 -11.94 -13.54
CA TYR A 44 0.86 -12.55 -12.29
C TYR A 44 -0.33 -13.12 -11.50
N ARG A 45 -0.02 -13.96 -10.52
CA ARG A 45 -1.04 -14.65 -9.71
C ARG A 45 -1.15 -14.01 -8.33
N VAL A 46 -2.23 -14.35 -7.64
CA VAL A 46 -2.45 -13.86 -6.26
C VAL A 46 -1.25 -14.19 -5.36
N LYS A 47 -0.68 -15.39 -5.50
CA LYS A 47 0.48 -15.77 -4.71
C LYS A 47 1.66 -14.84 -4.95
N ASP A 48 1.89 -14.47 -6.20
CA ASP A 48 2.98 -13.55 -6.55
C ASP A 48 2.74 -12.18 -5.90
N ALA A 49 1.50 -11.73 -5.91
CA ALA A 49 1.13 -10.47 -5.27
C ALA A 49 1.32 -10.54 -3.75
N MET A 50 0.91 -11.65 -3.12
CA MET A 50 1.09 -11.80 -1.66
C MET A 50 2.56 -11.73 -1.27
N ASP A 51 3.41 -12.44 -2.01
CA ASP A 51 4.85 -12.43 -1.74
C ASP A 51 5.44 -11.03 -1.92
N ALA A 52 5.05 -10.34 -2.98
CA ALA A 52 5.56 -9.00 -3.27
C ALA A 52 5.08 -7.97 -2.25
N ILE A 53 3.82 -8.06 -1.82
CA ILE A 53 3.27 -7.15 -0.83
C ILE A 53 3.93 -7.38 0.53
N ASP A 54 4.09 -8.65 0.93
CA ASP A 54 4.79 -8.99 2.16
C ASP A 54 6.21 -8.43 2.15
N ALA A 55 6.92 -8.60 1.04
CA ALA A 55 8.27 -8.06 0.90
C ALA A 55 8.27 -6.54 1.02
N ALA A 56 7.27 -5.86 0.46
CA ALA A 56 7.16 -4.41 0.55
C ALA A 56 6.93 -3.96 2.00
N PHE A 57 6.09 -4.66 2.75
CA PHE A 57 5.88 -4.36 4.17
C PHE A 57 7.17 -4.51 4.96
N HIS A 58 7.96 -5.56 4.68
CA HIS A 58 9.20 -5.79 5.40
C HIS A 58 10.31 -4.84 5.00
N ARG A 59 10.30 -4.29 3.78
CA ARG A 59 11.25 -3.25 3.38
C ARG A 59 10.91 -1.89 3.98
N CYS A 60 9.65 -1.67 4.29
CA CYS A 60 9.17 -0.42 4.88
C CYS A 60 9.63 -0.34 6.33
N ASP A 61 10.05 0.84 6.75
CA ASP A 61 10.51 1.07 8.12
C ASP A 61 9.41 1.64 9.04
N GLY A 62 8.17 1.66 8.56
CA GLY A 62 7.05 2.19 9.32
C GLY A 62 6.78 3.66 9.03
N THR A 63 7.51 4.27 8.10
CA THR A 63 7.25 5.64 7.66
C THR A 63 6.94 5.66 6.17
N ASP A 64 6.22 6.70 5.76
CA ASP A 64 5.93 6.91 4.34
C ASP A 64 7.22 7.35 3.64
N PRO A 65 7.61 6.71 2.52
CA PRO A 65 8.86 7.04 1.86
C PRO A 65 8.88 8.41 1.19
N TYR A 66 7.74 9.08 1.06
CA TYR A 66 7.66 10.39 0.41
C TYR A 66 7.64 11.53 1.42
N ASP A 67 6.81 11.45 2.45
CA ASP A 67 6.73 12.53 3.44
C ASP A 67 7.50 12.25 4.74
N GLY A 68 8.00 11.03 4.92
CA GLY A 68 8.80 10.66 6.08
C GLY A 68 8.03 10.54 7.38
N MET A 69 6.71 10.68 7.36
CA MET A 69 5.90 10.62 8.57
C MET A 69 5.47 9.19 8.90
N PRO A 70 5.20 8.89 10.17
CA PRO A 70 4.83 7.55 10.57
C PRO A 70 3.54 7.06 9.93
N LEU A 71 3.52 5.77 9.59
CA LEU A 71 2.31 5.07 9.19
C LEU A 71 1.65 4.47 10.45
N GLU A 72 0.34 4.35 10.43
CA GLU A 72 -0.41 3.79 11.56
C GLU A 72 -0.86 2.38 11.21
N GLY A 73 -0.03 1.40 11.59
CA GLY A 73 -0.24 0.01 11.22
C GLY A 73 -1.54 -0.58 11.75
N GLU A 74 -1.97 -0.14 12.93
CA GLU A 74 -3.20 -0.62 13.55
C GLU A 74 -4.45 -0.31 12.73
N LEU A 75 -4.37 0.68 11.83
CA LEU A 75 -5.51 0.99 10.96
C LEU A 75 -5.84 -0.14 9.99
N LEU A 76 -4.89 -1.03 9.71
CA LEU A 76 -5.15 -2.17 8.84
C LEU A 76 -6.21 -3.11 9.41
N ASP A 77 -6.29 -3.23 10.74
CA ASP A 77 -7.26 -4.09 11.39
C ASP A 77 -8.68 -3.53 11.32
N ILE A 78 -8.82 -2.22 11.23
CA ILE A 78 -10.12 -1.58 11.25
C ILE A 78 -10.51 -0.98 9.90
N ASP A 79 -9.67 -1.16 8.88
CA ASP A 79 -9.98 -0.71 7.53
C ASP A 79 -11.15 -1.52 6.97
N ASP A 80 -12.17 -0.82 6.50
CA ASP A 80 -13.37 -1.43 5.99
C ASP A 80 -13.73 -0.79 4.64
N ASN A 81 -13.71 -1.60 3.60
CA ASN A 81 -14.02 -1.15 2.24
C ASN A 81 -15.39 -0.50 2.13
N ALA A 82 -16.37 -1.08 2.82
CA ALA A 82 -17.72 -0.52 2.79
C ALA A 82 -17.77 0.84 3.45
N ALA A 83 -17.10 0.98 4.60
CA ALA A 83 -17.00 2.25 5.30
C ALA A 83 -16.24 3.28 4.45
N SER A 84 -15.20 2.84 3.75
CA SER A 84 -14.43 3.70 2.86
C SER A 84 -15.31 4.29 1.75
N GLN A 85 -16.15 3.47 1.16
CA GLN A 85 -17.02 3.91 0.07
C GLN A 85 -18.08 4.88 0.55
N VAL A 86 -18.58 4.69 1.76
CA VAL A 86 -19.62 5.56 2.34
C VAL A 86 -19.01 6.82 2.93
N GLY A 87 -17.84 6.68 3.59
CA GLY A 87 -17.22 7.76 4.34
C GLY A 87 -16.62 8.87 3.50
N GLY A 88 -16.19 8.58 2.28
CA GLY A 88 -15.63 9.58 1.36
C GLY A 88 -14.46 10.34 1.97
N ALA A 89 -14.55 11.68 1.93
CA ALA A 89 -13.47 12.55 2.41
C ALA A 89 -13.21 12.40 3.92
N ALA A 90 -14.26 12.21 4.70
CA ALA A 90 -14.11 12.03 6.16
C ALA A 90 -13.33 10.75 6.47
N TYR A 91 -13.63 9.66 5.77
CA TYR A 91 -12.90 8.41 5.92
C TYR A 91 -11.43 8.61 5.56
N LYS A 92 -11.15 9.28 4.44
CA LYS A 92 -9.77 9.49 3.97
C LYS A 92 -8.95 10.30 4.96
N ARG A 93 -9.56 11.27 5.63
CA ARG A 93 -8.87 12.05 6.66
C ARG A 93 -8.55 11.20 7.88
N GLN A 94 -9.52 10.40 8.34
CA GLN A 94 -9.34 9.54 9.50
C GLN A 94 -8.27 8.48 9.24
N PHE A 95 -8.22 7.95 8.02
CA PHE A 95 -7.31 6.87 7.63
C PHE A 95 -6.13 7.36 6.79
N SER A 96 -5.80 8.66 6.87
CA SER A 96 -4.74 9.25 6.04
C SER A 96 -3.39 8.56 6.20
N ARG A 97 -3.12 7.98 7.38
CA ARG A 97 -1.86 7.30 7.64
C ARG A 97 -1.96 5.77 7.54
N LEU A 98 -3.04 5.27 6.94
CA LEU A 98 -3.21 3.84 6.69
C LEU A 98 -2.11 3.35 5.74
N PRO A 99 -1.35 2.30 6.14
CA PRO A 99 -0.38 1.72 5.22
C PRO A 99 -1.10 1.17 3.97
N THR A 100 -0.69 1.64 2.81
CA THR A 100 -1.38 1.37 1.55
C THR A 100 -0.39 0.84 0.52
N VAL A 101 -0.79 -0.20 -0.20
CA VAL A 101 0.04 -0.81 -1.23
C VAL A 101 -0.11 0.01 -2.51
N ASN A 102 1.03 0.47 -3.03
CA ASN A 102 1.09 1.31 -4.21
C ASN A 102 2.03 0.70 -5.24
N HIS A 103 1.64 0.74 -6.52
CA HIS A 103 2.55 0.32 -7.60
C HIS A 103 3.71 1.32 -7.69
N ILE A 104 4.93 0.79 -7.79
CA ILE A 104 6.11 1.64 -7.99
C ILE A 104 6.08 2.23 -9.39
N ILE A 105 5.73 1.39 -10.38
CA ILE A 105 5.57 1.84 -11.76
C ILE A 105 4.10 1.68 -12.17
N THR A 106 3.71 2.33 -13.26
CA THR A 106 2.30 2.33 -13.66
C THR A 106 1.85 1.06 -14.36
N GLU A 107 2.76 0.12 -14.59
CA GLU A 107 2.44 -1.13 -15.28
C GLU A 107 1.81 -2.15 -14.33
N PRO A 108 1.00 -3.08 -14.87
CA PRO A 108 0.30 -4.07 -14.06
C PRO A 108 1.21 -5.25 -13.67
N VAL A 109 2.26 -4.96 -12.90
CA VAL A 109 3.25 -5.93 -12.44
C VAL A 109 3.34 -5.88 -10.92
N PRO A 110 3.78 -6.97 -10.26
CA PRO A 110 3.80 -7.03 -8.79
C PRO A 110 5.05 -6.36 -8.20
N GLU A 111 5.17 -5.05 -8.43
CA GLU A 111 6.25 -4.22 -7.87
C GLU A 111 5.61 -3.13 -7.05
N PHE A 112 5.69 -3.27 -5.74
CA PHE A 112 4.94 -2.45 -4.79
C PHE A 112 5.81 -1.76 -3.77
N GLU A 113 5.31 -0.65 -3.25
CA GLU A 113 5.85 0.04 -2.09
C GLU A 113 4.71 0.31 -1.13
N ILE A 114 5.04 0.51 0.16
CA ILE A 114 4.03 0.85 1.16
C ILE A 114 4.10 2.34 1.41
N VAL A 115 2.99 3.01 1.19
CA VAL A 115 2.86 4.45 1.39
C VAL A 115 1.63 4.71 2.26
N SER A 116 1.43 5.96 2.69
CA SER A 116 0.18 6.31 3.37
C SER A 116 -0.95 6.40 2.35
N LEU A 117 -2.18 6.23 2.82
CA LEU A 117 -3.36 6.44 1.97
C LEU A 117 -3.33 7.84 1.38
N GLN A 118 -2.92 8.84 2.15
CA GLN A 118 -2.80 10.21 1.69
C GLN A 118 -1.84 10.33 0.51
N THR A 119 -0.66 9.74 0.62
CA THR A 119 0.32 9.75 -0.48
C THR A 119 -0.20 8.99 -1.69
N ASN A 120 -0.83 7.83 -1.45
CA ASN A 120 -1.37 7.03 -2.54
C ASN A 120 -2.39 7.80 -3.36
N ASP A 121 -3.30 8.51 -2.67
CA ASP A 121 -4.31 9.33 -3.34
C ASP A 121 -3.70 10.52 -4.06
N ALA A 122 -2.76 11.21 -3.42
CA ALA A 122 -2.12 12.38 -4.01
C ALA A 122 -1.28 12.02 -5.24
N LYS A 123 -0.56 10.90 -5.16
CA LYS A 123 0.31 10.46 -6.24
C LYS A 123 -0.50 9.94 -7.44
N GLY A 124 -1.64 9.30 -7.21
CA GLY A 124 -2.43 8.73 -8.28
C GLY A 124 -1.61 7.76 -9.11
N ASP A 125 -1.63 7.92 -10.42
CA ASP A 125 -0.89 7.06 -11.35
C ASP A 125 0.46 7.62 -11.78
N MET A 126 0.92 8.70 -11.13
CA MET A 126 2.24 9.26 -11.42
C MET A 126 3.34 8.30 -10.99
N THR A 127 4.45 8.30 -11.71
CA THR A 127 5.66 7.64 -11.24
C THR A 127 6.23 8.41 -10.05
N PRO A 128 7.14 7.80 -9.25
CA PRO A 128 7.76 8.54 -8.16
C PRO A 128 8.40 9.84 -8.59
N ASP A 129 9.14 9.84 -9.71
CA ASP A 129 9.79 11.05 -10.21
C ASP A 129 8.78 12.12 -10.63
N GLU A 130 7.72 11.71 -11.31
CA GLU A 130 6.67 12.63 -11.72
C GLU A 130 6.01 13.30 -10.52
N PHE A 131 5.72 12.49 -9.50
CA PHE A 131 5.08 12.99 -8.28
C PHE A 131 5.98 13.99 -7.56
N ILE A 132 7.26 13.67 -7.42
CA ILE A 132 8.21 14.57 -6.76
C ILE A 132 8.34 15.87 -7.52
N ARG A 133 8.45 15.81 -8.85
CA ARG A 133 8.53 17.03 -9.66
C ARG A 133 7.28 17.87 -9.54
N TYR A 134 6.12 17.23 -9.51
CA TYR A 134 4.86 17.96 -9.33
C TYR A 134 4.83 18.66 -7.97
N CYS A 135 5.22 17.97 -6.91
CA CYS A 135 5.27 18.57 -5.58
C CYS A 135 6.23 19.74 -5.53
N GLN A 136 7.39 19.62 -6.16
CA GLN A 136 8.37 20.70 -6.24
C GLN A 136 7.79 21.92 -6.97
N ALA A 137 7.05 21.70 -8.04
CA ALA A 137 6.42 22.77 -8.78
C ALA A 137 5.37 23.50 -7.93
N VAL A 138 4.58 22.74 -7.17
CA VAL A 138 3.58 23.32 -6.26
C VAL A 138 4.25 24.19 -5.20
N VAL A 139 5.30 23.67 -4.56
CA VAL A 139 6.04 24.41 -3.52
C VAL A 139 6.69 25.66 -4.12
N ALA A 140 7.32 25.53 -5.28
CA ALA A 140 7.99 26.65 -5.93
C ALA A 140 7.00 27.78 -6.24
N LYS A 141 5.80 27.45 -6.72
CA LYS A 141 4.77 28.43 -6.99
C LYS A 141 4.29 29.11 -5.72
N ALA A 142 4.06 28.34 -4.67
CA ALA A 142 3.56 28.86 -3.39
C ALA A 142 4.57 29.76 -2.70
N SER A 143 5.87 29.61 -3.01
CA SER A 143 6.93 30.38 -2.38
C SER A 143 7.25 31.70 -3.07
N ARG A 144 6.55 32.03 -4.15
CA ARG A 144 6.79 33.32 -4.88
C ARG A 144 6.09 34.49 -4.27
#